data_a0a99aee50f754d8909071c7be70225e
#
_entry.id   a0a99aee50f754d8909071c7be70225e
#
_cell.length_a   1.000
_cell.length_b   1.000
_cell.length_c   1.000
_cell.angle_alpha   90.00
_cell.angle_beta   90.00
_cell.angle_gamma   90.00
#
_symmetry.space_group_name_H-M   'P 1'
#
loop_
_entity.id
_entity.type
_entity.pdbx_description
1 polymer ?
#
loop_
_entity_poly.entity_id
_entity_poly.type
_entity_poly.pdbx_seq_one_letter_code
_entity_poly.pdbx_strand_id
1 'polypeptide(L)'
;MMLKIEDLQVKLGDKEILKHIDLEINPGETHILFGPNGSGKTSLLMTIMGYPQYEVVSGKIMFKGEDITHAPIHERAKLGIGMSYQRPPTINGLKTRQMVDLCAGEEIDEEALARRVNFEDFLDRDVNAGFSGGEIKRSELLQLMAQKPDLMLFDEPESGVDMENITLVGNTIAELLEKHLYPSKDRSKMQAKADRTKMGLIITHTGFILDYVSADKGQVLYNGKLSCVSNPREILNCVGDTGYEECVRCISTNSLTSLS
;
A
#
# COMPACT_ATOMS: atom_id res chain seq x y z
N MET A 1 -14.01 4.74 10.43
CA MET A 1 -12.69 5.32 10.09
C MET A 1 -12.43 4.92 8.66
N MET A 2 -12.11 5.82 7.73
CA MET A 2 -11.87 5.47 6.32
C MET A 2 -10.90 6.46 5.70
N LEU A 3 -10.30 6.08 4.56
CA LEU A 3 -9.66 7.01 3.64
C LEU A 3 -10.68 7.38 2.57
N LYS A 4 -10.88 8.68 2.34
CA LYS A 4 -11.72 9.19 1.26
C LYS A 4 -10.98 10.30 0.52
N ILE A 5 -10.86 10.15 -0.78
CA ILE A 5 -10.27 11.11 -1.71
C ILE A 5 -11.38 11.55 -2.64
N GLU A 6 -11.58 12.87 -2.78
CA GLU A 6 -12.65 13.46 -3.56
C GLU A 6 -12.08 14.47 -4.57
N ASP A 7 -12.31 14.22 -5.84
CA ASP A 7 -11.95 15.08 -6.98
C ASP A 7 -10.51 15.61 -6.94
N LEU A 8 -9.56 14.73 -6.53
CA LEU A 8 -8.19 15.13 -6.27
C LEU A 8 -7.42 15.37 -7.56
N GLN A 9 -6.82 16.55 -7.68
CA GLN A 9 -5.91 16.91 -8.76
C GLN A 9 -4.54 17.27 -8.17
N VAL A 10 -3.48 16.71 -8.76
CA VAL A 10 -2.11 16.84 -8.23
C VAL A 10 -1.12 17.17 -9.34
N LYS A 11 -0.22 18.09 -9.04
CA LYS A 11 0.94 18.44 -9.89
C LYS A 11 2.26 18.03 -9.25
N LEU A 12 3.24 17.76 -10.10
CA LEU A 12 4.66 17.65 -9.75
C LEU A 12 5.43 18.64 -10.63
N GLY A 13 5.89 19.73 -10.05
CA GLY A 13 6.33 20.90 -10.81
C GLY A 13 5.19 21.43 -11.70
N ASP A 14 5.48 21.66 -12.98
CA ASP A 14 4.47 22.17 -13.93
C ASP A 14 3.56 21.08 -14.51
N LYS A 15 3.84 19.80 -14.24
CA LYS A 15 3.09 18.70 -14.85
C LYS A 15 1.95 18.23 -13.95
N GLU A 16 0.72 18.23 -14.47
CA GLU A 16 -0.41 17.55 -13.84
C GLU A 16 -0.26 16.03 -13.97
N ILE A 17 -0.28 15.34 -12.83
CA ILE A 17 -0.03 13.89 -12.77
C ILE A 17 -1.30 13.13 -12.44
N LEU A 18 -2.11 13.64 -11.49
CA LEU A 18 -3.38 13.05 -11.09
C LEU A 18 -4.50 14.00 -11.45
N LYS A 19 -5.60 13.43 -12.01
CA LYS A 19 -6.69 14.17 -12.61
C LYS A 19 -8.03 13.61 -12.14
N HIS A 20 -8.73 14.36 -11.30
CA HIS A 20 -10.06 13.98 -10.81
C HIS A 20 -10.06 12.57 -10.20
N ILE A 21 -9.21 12.35 -9.19
CA ILE A 21 -9.13 11.07 -8.50
C ILE A 21 -10.19 11.01 -7.39
N ASP A 22 -11.05 10.00 -7.50
CA ASP A 22 -11.98 9.60 -6.45
C ASP A 22 -11.61 8.19 -5.97
N LEU A 23 -11.32 8.05 -4.66
CA LEU A 23 -10.94 6.79 -4.04
C LEU A 23 -11.51 6.71 -2.63
N GLU A 24 -12.14 5.60 -2.30
CA GLU A 24 -12.63 5.32 -0.95
C GLU A 24 -12.17 3.95 -0.49
N ILE A 25 -11.48 3.89 0.66
CA ILE A 25 -11.06 2.65 1.30
C ILE A 25 -11.68 2.60 2.70
N ASN A 26 -12.58 1.65 2.89
CA ASN A 26 -13.25 1.44 4.17
C ASN A 26 -12.38 0.60 5.14
N PRO A 27 -12.66 0.67 6.45
CA PRO A 27 -12.00 -0.19 7.42
C PRO A 27 -12.09 -1.67 7.02
N GLY A 28 -10.98 -2.37 7.12
CA GLY A 28 -10.86 -3.76 6.73
C GLY A 28 -10.81 -4.00 5.22
N GLU A 29 -10.80 -2.96 4.35
CA GLU A 29 -10.64 -3.11 2.90
C GLU A 29 -9.18 -3.00 2.47
N THR A 30 -8.81 -3.83 1.48
CA THR A 30 -7.54 -3.74 0.77
C THR A 30 -7.81 -3.57 -0.71
N HIS A 31 -7.27 -2.50 -1.28
CA HIS A 31 -7.37 -2.20 -2.70
C HIS A 31 -6.06 -2.46 -3.43
N ILE A 32 -6.15 -2.95 -4.66
CA ILE A 32 -5.02 -3.10 -5.58
C ILE A 32 -5.09 -2.03 -6.65
N LEU A 33 -3.98 -1.35 -6.86
CA LEU A 33 -3.83 -0.35 -7.88
C LEU A 33 -2.89 -0.85 -8.98
N PHE A 34 -3.46 -1.11 -10.13
CA PHE A 34 -2.74 -1.45 -11.36
C PHE A 34 -2.50 -0.21 -12.22
N GLY A 35 -1.65 -0.33 -13.23
CA GLY A 35 -1.44 0.71 -14.23
C GLY A 35 -0.03 0.67 -14.82
N PRO A 36 0.18 1.21 -16.02
CA PRO A 36 1.49 1.25 -16.64
C PRO A 36 2.47 2.15 -15.88
N ASN A 37 3.76 2.00 -16.19
CA ASN A 37 4.79 2.88 -15.64
C ASN A 37 4.51 4.33 -16.05
N GLY A 38 4.70 5.26 -15.09
CA GLY A 38 4.45 6.68 -15.32
C GLY A 38 2.97 7.10 -15.28
N SER A 39 2.02 6.21 -14.95
CA SER A 39 0.60 6.56 -14.84
C SER A 39 0.23 7.40 -13.61
N GLY A 40 1.12 7.49 -12.61
CA GLY A 40 0.92 8.27 -11.39
C GLY A 40 0.66 7.44 -10.12
N LYS A 41 0.82 6.11 -10.14
CA LYS A 41 0.55 5.24 -8.98
C LYS A 41 1.37 5.61 -7.74
N THR A 42 2.69 5.64 -7.87
CA THR A 42 3.58 6.10 -6.77
C THR A 42 3.26 7.53 -6.35
N SER A 43 2.93 8.41 -7.31
CA SER A 43 2.53 9.80 -7.02
C SER A 43 1.27 9.86 -6.16
N LEU A 44 0.30 8.98 -6.38
CA LEU A 44 -0.89 8.89 -5.53
C LEU A 44 -0.52 8.49 -4.10
N LEU A 45 0.31 7.46 -3.90
CA LEU A 45 0.76 7.06 -2.58
C LEU A 45 1.54 8.19 -1.87
N MET A 46 2.47 8.83 -2.59
CA MET A 46 3.26 9.95 -2.06
C MET A 46 2.37 11.15 -1.68
N THR A 47 1.32 11.42 -2.48
CA THR A 47 0.33 12.45 -2.15
C THR A 47 -0.46 12.09 -0.89
N ILE A 48 -0.90 10.85 -0.73
CA ILE A 48 -1.57 10.37 0.49
C ILE A 48 -0.63 10.46 1.69
N MET A 49 0.68 10.21 1.54
CA MET A 49 1.68 10.38 2.59
C MET A 49 1.98 11.85 2.93
N GLY A 50 1.65 12.80 2.05
CA GLY A 50 1.87 14.24 2.28
C GLY A 50 3.26 14.73 1.87
N TYR A 51 3.88 14.13 0.86
CA TYR A 51 5.14 14.62 0.30
C TYR A 51 4.97 15.97 -0.38
N PRO A 52 5.72 17.01 0.03
CA PRO A 52 5.47 18.39 -0.36
C PRO A 52 5.69 18.69 -1.85
N GLN A 53 6.46 17.85 -2.56
CA GLN A 53 6.64 18.02 -4.00
C GLN A 53 5.42 17.66 -4.83
N TYR A 54 4.44 16.95 -4.26
CA TYR A 54 3.16 16.62 -4.89
C TYR A 54 2.12 17.65 -4.45
N GLU A 55 1.96 18.70 -5.25
CA GLU A 55 1.06 19.82 -4.96
C GLU A 55 -0.38 19.44 -5.25
N VAL A 56 -1.24 19.47 -4.23
CA VAL A 56 -2.68 19.31 -4.41
C VAL A 56 -3.26 20.64 -4.93
N VAL A 57 -3.74 20.63 -6.16
CA VAL A 57 -4.31 21.79 -6.85
C VAL A 57 -5.80 21.94 -6.53
N SER A 58 -6.52 20.82 -6.43
CA SER A 58 -7.92 20.78 -6.05
C SER A 58 -8.29 19.44 -5.43
N GLY A 59 -9.47 19.35 -4.84
CA GLY A 59 -9.98 18.16 -4.19
C GLY A 59 -9.59 18.06 -2.72
N LYS A 60 -9.90 16.93 -2.10
CA LYS A 60 -9.68 16.69 -0.67
C LYS A 60 -9.21 15.27 -0.39
N ILE A 61 -8.42 15.13 0.68
CA ILE A 61 -8.03 13.86 1.27
C ILE A 61 -8.51 13.84 2.72
N MET A 62 -9.50 13.00 2.99
CA MET A 62 -10.05 12.80 4.33
C MET A 62 -9.57 11.46 4.90
N PHE A 63 -9.05 11.46 6.12
CA PHE A 63 -8.66 10.25 6.81
C PHE A 63 -9.19 10.27 8.25
N LYS A 64 -9.91 9.21 8.65
CA LYS A 64 -10.57 9.10 9.97
C LYS A 64 -11.50 10.28 10.32
N GLY A 65 -12.04 10.96 9.31
CA GLY A 65 -12.91 12.12 9.49
C GLY A 65 -12.19 13.47 9.55
N GLU A 66 -10.85 13.47 9.50
CA GLU A 66 -10.02 14.68 9.45
C GLU A 66 -9.62 15.02 8.01
N ASP A 67 -9.60 16.29 7.68
CA ASP A 67 -9.04 16.78 6.40
C ASP A 67 -7.52 16.85 6.52
N ILE A 68 -6.85 15.92 5.84
CA ILE A 68 -5.40 15.82 5.83
C ILE A 68 -4.77 16.36 4.53
N THR A 69 -5.54 17.03 3.69
CA THR A 69 -5.11 17.47 2.34
C THR A 69 -3.78 18.21 2.36
N HIS A 70 -3.56 19.06 3.35
CA HIS A 70 -2.35 19.86 3.51
C HIS A 70 -1.53 19.49 4.77
N ALA A 71 -1.92 18.43 5.49
CA ALA A 71 -1.18 17.96 6.65
C ALA A 71 0.21 17.42 6.25
N PRO A 72 1.28 17.73 6.97
CA PRO A 72 2.63 17.23 6.69
C PRO A 72 2.76 15.73 7.00
N ILE A 73 3.81 15.11 6.43
CA ILE A 73 4.08 13.65 6.55
C ILE A 73 4.00 13.15 8.00
N HIS A 74 4.65 13.86 8.92
CA HIS A 74 4.74 13.43 10.32
C HIS A 74 3.40 13.44 11.05
N GLU A 75 2.48 14.33 10.71
CA GLU A 75 1.12 14.35 11.25
C GLU A 75 0.30 13.18 10.71
N ARG A 76 0.41 12.92 9.40
CA ARG A 76 -0.27 11.76 8.78
C ARG A 76 0.26 10.43 9.31
N ALA A 77 1.57 10.31 9.55
CA ALA A 77 2.16 9.15 10.20
C ALA A 77 1.61 8.95 11.63
N LYS A 78 1.48 10.02 12.43
CA LYS A 78 0.87 9.99 13.77
C LYS A 78 -0.61 9.63 13.75
N LEU A 79 -1.34 10.00 12.70
CA LEU A 79 -2.74 9.60 12.50
C LEU A 79 -2.87 8.10 12.16
N GLY A 80 -1.77 7.42 11.85
CA GLY A 80 -1.72 5.99 11.56
C GLY A 80 -1.68 5.65 10.08
N ILE A 81 -0.98 6.46 9.25
CA ILE A 81 -0.64 6.11 7.86
C ILE A 81 0.80 5.63 7.82
N GLY A 82 1.05 4.44 7.27
CA GLY A 82 2.38 3.88 7.05
C GLY A 82 2.60 3.50 5.60
N MET A 83 3.87 3.48 5.16
CA MET A 83 4.21 3.16 3.77
C MET A 83 5.46 2.30 3.68
N SER A 84 5.41 1.29 2.79
CA SER A 84 6.57 0.58 2.27
C SER A 84 6.86 1.09 0.86
N TYR A 85 8.08 1.54 0.64
CA TYR A 85 8.53 2.19 -0.59
C TYR A 85 9.04 1.17 -1.61
N GLN A 86 8.97 1.50 -2.88
CA GLN A 86 9.64 0.70 -3.92
C GLN A 86 11.16 0.68 -3.71
N ARG A 87 11.74 1.85 -3.39
CA ARG A 87 13.17 2.04 -3.10
C ARG A 87 13.33 2.96 -1.89
N PRO A 88 13.36 2.41 -0.67
CA PRO A 88 13.58 3.21 0.52
C PRO A 88 15.03 3.73 0.59
N PRO A 89 15.26 4.87 1.26
CA PRO A 89 16.59 5.42 1.43
C PRO A 89 17.47 4.54 2.34
N THR A 90 18.79 4.63 2.13
CA THR A 90 19.78 4.15 3.11
C THR A 90 20.06 5.29 4.11
N ILE A 91 20.05 4.95 5.41
CA ILE A 91 20.32 5.92 6.48
C ILE A 91 21.56 5.49 7.25
N ASN A 92 22.69 6.10 6.91
CA ASN A 92 23.95 5.82 7.58
C ASN A 92 23.97 6.43 9.00
N GLY A 93 24.49 5.68 9.96
CA GLY A 93 24.62 6.11 11.36
C GLY A 93 23.35 5.91 12.19
N LEU A 94 22.24 5.46 11.60
CA LEU A 94 21.04 5.05 12.32
C LEU A 94 20.87 3.53 12.21
N LYS A 95 20.88 2.84 13.35
CA LYS A 95 20.70 1.38 13.37
C LYS A 95 19.25 1.01 13.12
N THR A 96 19.02 -0.14 12.48
CA THR A 96 17.66 -0.62 12.22
C THR A 96 16.87 -0.78 13.51
N ARG A 97 17.46 -1.28 14.59
CA ARG A 97 16.88 -1.35 15.93
C ARG A 97 16.33 0.03 16.38
N GLN A 98 17.14 1.07 16.30
CA GLN A 98 16.74 2.44 16.67
C GLN A 98 15.59 2.96 15.80
N MET A 99 15.59 2.64 14.50
CA MET A 99 14.49 3.02 13.61
C MET A 99 13.19 2.31 14.01
N VAL A 100 13.25 1.03 14.37
CA VAL A 100 12.10 0.24 14.81
C VAL A 100 11.50 0.81 16.09
N ASP A 101 12.35 1.19 17.08
CA ASP A 101 11.93 1.86 18.31
C ASP A 101 11.22 3.20 18.03
N LEU A 102 11.81 4.01 17.13
CA LEU A 102 11.20 5.28 16.72
C LEU A 102 9.83 5.09 16.05
N CYS A 103 9.66 4.02 15.26
CA CYS A 103 8.39 3.69 14.62
C CYS A 103 7.35 3.23 15.64
N ALA A 104 7.73 2.49 16.67
CA ALA A 104 6.82 1.97 17.67
C ALA A 104 6.22 3.07 18.56
N GLY A 105 7.03 4.07 18.95
CA GLY A 105 6.61 5.15 19.86
C GLY A 105 6.31 4.68 21.30
N GLU A 106 6.50 3.40 21.60
CA GLU A 106 6.35 2.74 22.89
C GLU A 106 7.41 1.65 23.06
N GLU A 107 7.63 1.16 24.26
CA GLU A 107 8.57 0.05 24.50
C GLU A 107 8.06 -1.24 23.83
N ILE A 108 8.92 -1.87 23.03
CA ILE A 108 8.63 -3.10 22.30
C ILE A 108 9.78 -4.11 22.41
N ASP A 109 9.52 -5.37 22.13
CA ASP A 109 10.56 -6.40 21.92
C ASP A 109 10.91 -6.46 20.42
N GLU A 110 11.93 -5.67 20.03
CA GLU A 110 12.40 -5.58 18.63
C GLU A 110 12.89 -6.93 18.11
N GLU A 111 13.52 -7.73 18.98
CA GLU A 111 14.02 -9.06 18.60
C GLU A 111 12.86 -10.03 18.32
N ALA A 112 11.80 -9.98 19.12
CA ALA A 112 10.61 -10.78 18.86
C ALA A 112 9.92 -10.38 17.54
N LEU A 113 9.87 -9.09 17.22
CA LEU A 113 9.37 -8.63 15.91
C LEU A 113 10.30 -9.04 14.77
N ALA A 114 11.61 -8.88 14.94
CA ALA A 114 12.61 -9.24 13.92
C ALA A 114 12.57 -10.73 13.58
N ARG A 115 12.38 -11.61 14.57
CA ARG A 115 12.22 -13.06 14.37
C ARG A 115 11.07 -13.40 13.42
N ARG A 116 9.97 -12.63 13.44
CA ARG A 116 8.80 -12.87 12.58
C ARG A 116 9.10 -12.64 11.08
N VAL A 117 10.12 -11.85 10.78
CA VAL A 117 10.54 -11.54 9.41
C VAL A 117 11.98 -12.00 9.11
N ASN A 118 12.56 -12.89 9.94
CA ASN A 118 13.94 -13.40 9.83
C ASN A 118 14.96 -12.27 9.67
N PHE A 119 14.95 -11.29 10.60
CA PHE A 119 15.72 -10.05 10.47
C PHE A 119 16.63 -9.75 11.68
N GLU A 120 16.82 -10.71 12.62
CA GLU A 120 17.57 -10.50 13.86
C GLU A 120 19.02 -10.08 13.61
N ASP A 121 19.70 -10.72 12.65
CA ASP A 121 21.10 -10.47 12.31
C ASP A 121 21.35 -9.08 11.69
N PHE A 122 20.30 -8.36 11.37
CA PHE A 122 20.35 -7.04 10.71
C PHE A 122 19.99 -5.86 11.62
N LEU A 123 19.51 -6.12 12.84
CA LEU A 123 19.07 -5.07 13.78
C LEU A 123 20.17 -4.06 14.11
N ASP A 124 21.42 -4.49 14.22
CA ASP A 124 22.56 -3.64 14.57
C ASP A 124 23.30 -3.07 13.35
N ARG A 125 22.75 -3.26 12.15
CA ARG A 125 23.24 -2.65 10.91
C ARG A 125 22.50 -1.32 10.66
N ASP A 126 23.17 -0.42 9.94
CA ASP A 126 22.55 0.83 9.50
C ASP A 126 21.37 0.55 8.54
N VAL A 127 20.32 1.34 8.65
CA VAL A 127 19.08 1.15 7.91
C VAL A 127 19.34 1.05 6.40
N ASN A 128 19.01 -0.10 5.82
CA ASN A 128 19.13 -0.43 4.39
C ASN A 128 20.58 -0.37 3.84
N ALA A 129 21.61 -0.31 4.69
CA ALA A 129 23.00 -0.23 4.25
C ALA A 129 23.54 -1.60 3.78
N GLY A 130 23.68 -1.74 2.45
CA GLY A 130 24.16 -2.96 1.82
C GLY A 130 23.19 -4.15 1.97
N PHE A 131 21.91 -3.89 2.12
CA PHE A 131 20.87 -4.91 2.14
C PHE A 131 20.51 -5.36 0.71
N SER A 132 20.20 -6.64 0.54
CA SER A 132 19.55 -7.17 -0.66
C SER A 132 18.10 -6.66 -0.77
N GLY A 133 17.47 -6.83 -1.94
CA GLY A 133 16.07 -6.42 -2.13
C GLY A 133 15.12 -7.05 -1.11
N GLY A 134 15.27 -8.34 -0.83
CA GLY A 134 14.47 -9.04 0.17
C GLY A 134 14.71 -8.55 1.60
N GLU A 135 15.98 -8.26 1.98
CA GLU A 135 16.32 -7.68 3.27
C GLU A 135 15.75 -6.28 3.45
N ILE A 136 15.79 -5.44 2.40
CA ILE A 136 15.17 -4.11 2.39
C ILE A 136 13.67 -4.22 2.68
N LYS A 137 12.97 -5.13 1.99
CA LYS A 137 11.53 -5.30 2.21
C LYS A 137 11.20 -5.82 3.60
N ARG A 138 11.98 -6.75 4.13
CA ARG A 138 11.82 -7.23 5.51
C ARG A 138 12.07 -6.12 6.54
N SER A 139 13.07 -5.25 6.30
CA SER A 139 13.33 -4.06 7.13
C SER A 139 12.13 -3.10 7.15
N GLU A 140 11.52 -2.82 5.99
CA GLU A 140 10.33 -1.96 5.90
C GLU A 140 9.10 -2.58 6.59
N LEU A 141 8.89 -3.90 6.40
CA LEU A 141 7.79 -4.60 7.07
C LEU A 141 7.97 -4.62 8.59
N LEU A 142 9.20 -4.81 9.08
CA LEU A 142 9.50 -4.72 10.50
C LEU A 142 9.15 -3.34 11.08
N GLN A 143 9.46 -2.25 10.38
CA GLN A 143 9.08 -0.90 10.76
C GLN A 143 7.56 -0.72 10.78
N LEU A 144 6.82 -1.23 9.79
CA LEU A 144 5.36 -1.19 9.77
C LEU A 144 4.74 -2.04 10.89
N MET A 145 5.34 -3.20 11.23
CA MET A 145 4.91 -4.02 12.38
C MET A 145 5.05 -3.26 13.70
N ALA A 146 6.13 -2.48 13.85
CA ALA A 146 6.36 -1.65 15.02
C ALA A 146 5.39 -0.45 15.07
N GLN A 147 5.19 0.24 13.96
CA GLN A 147 4.30 1.40 13.83
C GLN A 147 2.82 1.05 14.01
N LYS A 148 2.36 -0.15 13.63
CA LYS A 148 0.97 -0.63 13.67
C LYS A 148 -0.04 0.32 12.99
N PRO A 149 0.20 0.83 11.78
CA PRO A 149 -0.65 1.84 11.17
C PRO A 149 -2.05 1.29 10.87
N ASP A 150 -3.04 2.19 10.70
CA ASP A 150 -4.40 1.82 10.30
C ASP A 150 -4.59 1.79 8.79
N LEU A 151 -3.82 2.60 8.07
CA LEU A 151 -3.72 2.58 6.61
C LEU A 151 -2.28 2.27 6.21
N MET A 152 -2.11 1.22 5.42
CA MET A 152 -0.81 0.81 4.89
C MET A 152 -0.78 0.97 3.37
N LEU A 153 0.25 1.67 2.90
CA LEU A 153 0.52 1.92 1.49
C LEU A 153 1.73 1.08 1.07
N PHE A 154 1.58 0.27 0.04
CA PHE A 154 2.66 -0.58 -0.46
C PHE A 154 2.96 -0.23 -1.92
N ASP A 155 4.18 0.21 -2.20
CA ASP A 155 4.63 0.51 -3.55
C ASP A 155 5.49 -0.64 -4.09
N GLU A 156 4.87 -1.53 -4.87
CA GLU A 156 5.49 -2.71 -5.48
C GLU A 156 6.28 -3.56 -4.46
N PRO A 157 5.62 -4.11 -3.43
CA PRO A 157 6.30 -4.80 -2.33
C PRO A 157 7.06 -6.06 -2.77
N GLU A 158 6.71 -6.63 -3.92
CA GLU A 158 7.37 -7.79 -4.53
C GLU A 158 8.61 -7.42 -5.36
N SER A 159 8.82 -6.14 -5.68
CA SER A 159 9.90 -5.71 -6.57
C SER A 159 11.28 -5.94 -5.96
N GLY A 160 12.16 -6.66 -6.69
CA GLY A 160 13.52 -6.98 -6.25
C GLY A 160 13.62 -8.02 -5.13
N VAL A 161 12.52 -8.70 -4.80
CA VAL A 161 12.48 -9.80 -3.83
C VAL A 161 12.68 -11.12 -4.58
N ASP A 162 13.59 -11.96 -4.08
CA ASP A 162 13.81 -13.32 -4.61
C ASP A 162 12.68 -14.28 -4.21
N MET A 163 12.65 -15.45 -4.86
CA MET A 163 11.59 -16.44 -4.65
C MET A 163 11.55 -17.02 -3.22
N GLU A 164 12.65 -17.02 -2.49
CA GLU A 164 12.69 -17.53 -1.12
C GLU A 164 12.04 -16.53 -0.15
N ASN A 165 12.28 -15.24 -0.36
CA ASN A 165 11.78 -14.17 0.48
C ASN A 165 10.36 -13.71 0.12
N ILE A 166 9.89 -13.93 -1.11
CA ILE A 166 8.59 -13.42 -1.58
C ILE A 166 7.43 -13.98 -0.75
N THR A 167 7.50 -15.25 -0.35
CA THR A 167 6.47 -15.90 0.47
C THR A 167 6.41 -15.27 1.86
N LEU A 168 7.56 -15.00 2.48
CA LEU A 168 7.63 -14.36 3.78
C LEU A 168 7.06 -12.92 3.70
N VAL A 169 7.48 -12.14 2.71
CA VAL A 169 6.98 -10.78 2.45
C VAL A 169 5.47 -10.78 2.25
N GLY A 170 4.95 -11.64 1.36
CA GLY A 170 3.53 -11.74 1.08
C GLY A 170 2.68 -12.13 2.29
N ASN A 171 3.12 -13.12 3.06
CA ASN A 171 2.43 -13.54 4.29
C ASN A 171 2.46 -12.46 5.38
N THR A 172 3.59 -11.75 5.53
CA THR A 172 3.69 -10.64 6.50
C THR A 172 2.76 -9.49 6.13
N ILE A 173 2.66 -9.13 4.84
CA ILE A 173 1.69 -8.13 4.36
C ILE A 173 0.26 -8.59 4.63
N ALA A 174 -0.05 -9.87 4.37
CA ALA A 174 -1.37 -10.42 4.65
C ALA A 174 -1.72 -10.38 6.15
N GLU A 175 -0.74 -10.60 7.01
CA GLU A 175 -0.89 -10.49 8.47
C GLU A 175 -1.14 -9.04 8.89
N LEU A 176 -0.30 -8.10 8.44
CA LEU A 176 -0.42 -6.67 8.72
C LEU A 176 -1.80 -6.11 8.30
N LEU A 177 -2.32 -6.56 7.17
CA LEU A 177 -3.61 -6.16 6.63
C LEU A 177 -4.80 -6.98 7.14
N GLU A 178 -4.57 -7.98 8.02
CA GLU A 178 -5.61 -8.91 8.49
C GLU A 178 -6.27 -9.69 7.33
N LYS A 179 -5.51 -9.98 6.25
CA LYS A 179 -6.00 -10.47 4.94
C LYS A 179 -5.52 -11.86 4.55
N HIS A 180 -5.31 -12.75 5.52
CA HIS A 180 -4.93 -14.13 5.21
C HIS A 180 -5.94 -14.81 4.26
N LEU A 181 -5.44 -15.50 3.23
CA LEU A 181 -6.27 -16.27 2.30
C LEU A 181 -6.95 -17.46 2.98
N TYR A 182 -6.30 -18.00 4.01
CA TYR A 182 -6.77 -19.15 4.79
C TYR A 182 -6.90 -18.74 6.26
N PRO A 183 -8.11 -18.35 6.71
CA PRO A 183 -8.35 -18.06 8.12
C PRO A 183 -8.14 -19.31 8.97
N SER A 184 -7.75 -19.14 10.24
CA SER A 184 -7.60 -20.23 11.19
C SER A 184 -8.89 -21.07 11.28
N LYS A 185 -8.75 -22.38 11.53
CA LYS A 185 -9.88 -23.36 11.56
C LYS A 185 -11.02 -23.00 12.52
N ASP A 186 -10.79 -22.10 13.46
CA ASP A 186 -11.71 -21.77 14.55
C ASP A 186 -12.63 -20.56 14.28
N ARG A 187 -12.51 -19.88 13.11
CA ARG A 187 -13.36 -18.72 12.77
C ARG A 187 -14.02 -18.89 11.40
N SER A 188 -15.31 -18.54 11.31
CA SER A 188 -15.98 -18.48 10.00
C SER A 188 -15.35 -17.35 9.16
N LYS A 189 -15.29 -17.54 7.82
CA LYS A 189 -14.78 -16.51 6.89
C LYS A 189 -15.52 -15.17 7.04
N MET A 190 -16.80 -15.22 7.40
CA MET A 190 -17.65 -14.05 7.56
C MET A 190 -17.32 -13.26 8.83
N GLN A 191 -17.07 -13.96 9.95
CA GLN A 191 -16.62 -13.34 11.19
C GLN A 191 -15.21 -12.73 11.04
N ALA A 192 -14.27 -13.48 10.45
CA ALA A 192 -12.93 -12.98 10.18
C ALA A 192 -12.92 -11.74 9.27
N LYS A 193 -13.90 -11.59 8.38
CA LYS A 193 -14.05 -10.40 7.53
C LYS A 193 -14.64 -9.21 8.29
N ALA A 194 -15.58 -9.45 9.20
CA ALA A 194 -16.24 -8.41 10.00
C ALA A 194 -15.30 -7.76 11.03
N ASP A 195 -14.34 -8.52 11.54
CA ASP A 195 -13.40 -8.06 12.57
C ASP A 195 -12.21 -7.24 12.01
N ARG A 196 -12.06 -7.16 10.68
CA ARG A 196 -10.95 -6.47 10.05
C ARG A 196 -11.07 -4.96 10.19
N THR A 197 -9.98 -4.32 10.56
CA THR A 197 -9.90 -2.86 10.76
C THR A 197 -8.85 -2.19 9.90
N LYS A 198 -7.81 -2.94 9.51
CA LYS A 198 -6.68 -2.41 8.75
C LYS A 198 -7.04 -2.15 7.28
N MET A 199 -6.61 -1.01 6.78
CA MET A 199 -6.80 -0.59 5.40
C MET A 199 -5.50 -0.77 4.61
N GLY A 200 -5.62 -1.16 3.35
CA GLY A 200 -4.47 -1.33 2.46
C GLY A 200 -4.68 -0.72 1.08
N LEU A 201 -3.65 -0.08 0.54
CA LEU A 201 -3.55 0.28 -0.86
C LEU A 201 -2.22 -0.25 -1.39
N ILE A 202 -2.28 -1.23 -2.29
CA ILE A 202 -1.11 -1.93 -2.82
C ILE A 202 -0.98 -1.66 -4.31
N ILE A 203 0.17 -1.14 -4.73
CA ILE A 203 0.56 -1.08 -6.14
C ILE A 203 1.27 -2.38 -6.50
N THR A 204 0.86 -3.00 -7.60
CA THR A 204 1.55 -4.15 -8.18
C THR A 204 1.51 -4.12 -9.71
N HIS A 205 2.55 -4.64 -10.34
CA HIS A 205 2.61 -4.87 -11.78
C HIS A 205 2.42 -6.34 -12.15
N THR A 206 2.85 -7.24 -11.26
CA THR A 206 2.84 -8.68 -11.50
C THR A 206 1.59 -9.36 -11.00
N GLY A 207 0.91 -8.73 -10.03
CA GLY A 207 -0.22 -9.31 -9.32
C GLY A 207 0.17 -10.44 -8.36
N PHE A 208 1.46 -10.72 -8.17
CA PHE A 208 1.96 -11.83 -7.33
C PHE A 208 1.45 -11.72 -5.89
N ILE A 209 1.31 -10.49 -5.37
CA ILE A 209 0.78 -10.24 -4.04
C ILE A 209 -0.63 -10.82 -3.82
N LEU A 210 -1.42 -10.99 -4.89
CA LEU A 210 -2.76 -11.58 -4.83
C LEU A 210 -2.76 -13.08 -4.47
N ASP A 211 -1.60 -13.73 -4.51
CA ASP A 211 -1.47 -15.12 -4.08
C ASP A 211 -1.31 -15.25 -2.56
N TYR A 212 -1.10 -14.14 -1.87
CA TYR A 212 -0.97 -14.06 -0.41
C TYR A 212 -2.08 -13.24 0.26
N VAL A 213 -2.48 -12.13 -0.38
CA VAL A 213 -3.42 -11.15 0.19
C VAL A 213 -4.78 -11.27 -0.47
N SER A 214 -5.83 -11.44 0.35
CA SER A 214 -7.22 -11.37 -0.11
C SER A 214 -7.64 -9.92 -0.29
N ALA A 215 -7.40 -9.35 -1.48
CA ALA A 215 -7.82 -7.99 -1.80
C ALA A 215 -9.31 -7.91 -2.13
N ASP A 216 -9.96 -6.80 -1.75
CA ASP A 216 -11.41 -6.61 -1.91
C ASP A 216 -11.75 -5.94 -3.24
N LYS A 217 -10.95 -4.98 -3.68
CA LYS A 217 -11.21 -4.15 -4.86
C LYS A 217 -9.93 -3.92 -5.66
N GLY A 218 -10.08 -3.76 -6.96
CA GLY A 218 -9.01 -3.37 -7.86
C GLY A 218 -9.43 -2.19 -8.73
N GLN A 219 -8.48 -1.36 -9.10
CA GLN A 219 -8.63 -0.27 -10.05
C GLN A 219 -7.38 -0.14 -10.92
N VAL A 220 -7.54 0.47 -12.09
CA VAL A 220 -6.42 0.81 -12.96
C VAL A 220 -6.23 2.32 -12.95
N LEU A 221 -5.03 2.78 -12.66
CA LEU A 221 -4.63 4.17 -12.89
C LEU A 221 -4.01 4.29 -14.29
N TYR A 222 -4.68 5.03 -15.14
CA TYR A 222 -4.29 5.23 -16.54
C TYR A 222 -4.39 6.70 -16.92
N ASN A 223 -3.30 7.28 -17.45
CA ASN A 223 -3.24 8.71 -17.83
C ASN A 223 -3.68 9.68 -16.72
N GLY A 224 -3.36 9.35 -15.47
CA GLY A 224 -3.68 10.18 -14.29
C GLY A 224 -5.13 10.07 -13.83
N LYS A 225 -5.92 9.09 -14.31
CA LYS A 225 -7.32 8.85 -13.92
C LYS A 225 -7.50 7.41 -13.42
N LEU A 226 -8.38 7.24 -12.43
CA LEU A 226 -8.78 5.91 -11.96
C LEU A 226 -9.91 5.32 -12.81
N SER A 227 -9.83 4.03 -13.10
CA SER A 227 -10.94 3.26 -13.66
C SER A 227 -12.03 3.01 -12.63
N CYS A 228 -13.17 2.48 -13.08
CA CYS A 228 -14.16 1.90 -12.20
C CYS A 228 -13.57 0.75 -11.36
N VAL A 229 -14.17 0.51 -10.20
CA VAL A 229 -13.79 -0.60 -9.30
C VAL A 229 -14.19 -1.93 -9.93
N SER A 230 -13.31 -2.93 -9.86
CA SER A 230 -13.58 -4.31 -10.29
C SER A 230 -12.82 -5.31 -9.41
N ASN A 231 -12.99 -6.61 -9.72
CA ASN A 231 -12.25 -7.68 -9.06
C ASN A 231 -10.76 -7.61 -9.43
N PRO A 232 -9.82 -7.60 -8.46
CA PRO A 232 -8.38 -7.48 -8.77
C PRO A 232 -7.84 -8.56 -9.71
N ARG A 233 -8.29 -9.82 -9.59
CA ARG A 233 -7.84 -10.92 -10.46
C ARG A 233 -8.42 -10.81 -11.88
N GLU A 234 -9.63 -10.30 -12.03
CA GLU A 234 -10.23 -10.03 -13.34
C GLU A 234 -9.49 -8.92 -14.07
N ILE A 235 -9.12 -7.84 -13.34
CA ILE A 235 -8.28 -6.77 -13.90
C ILE A 235 -6.93 -7.32 -14.36
N LEU A 236 -6.27 -8.12 -13.52
CA LEU A 236 -4.96 -8.70 -13.83
C LEU A 236 -5.02 -9.55 -15.11
N ASN A 237 -6.03 -10.41 -15.24
CA ASN A 237 -6.25 -11.23 -16.43
C ASN A 237 -6.56 -10.36 -17.66
N CYS A 238 -7.47 -9.39 -17.53
CA CYS A 238 -7.81 -8.47 -18.61
C CYS A 238 -6.58 -7.69 -19.12
N VAL A 239 -5.75 -7.16 -18.20
CA VAL A 239 -4.52 -6.46 -18.56
C VAL A 239 -3.50 -7.39 -19.24
N GLY A 240 -3.40 -8.64 -18.78
CA GLY A 240 -2.54 -9.65 -19.42
C GLY A 240 -2.96 -9.99 -20.84
N ASP A 241 -4.27 -10.08 -21.10
CA ASP A 241 -4.82 -10.47 -22.39
C ASP A 241 -4.89 -9.30 -23.40
N THR A 242 -5.29 -8.10 -22.94
CA THR A 242 -5.67 -7.00 -23.85
C THR A 242 -4.87 -5.69 -23.61
N GLY A 243 -4.09 -5.63 -22.54
CA GLY A 243 -3.36 -4.44 -22.14
C GLY A 243 -4.21 -3.43 -21.35
N TYR A 244 -3.56 -2.41 -20.78
CA TYR A 244 -4.20 -1.45 -19.87
C TYR A 244 -5.28 -0.60 -20.53
N GLU A 245 -5.05 -0.12 -21.76
CA GLU A 245 -5.98 0.78 -22.44
C GLU A 245 -7.32 0.10 -22.71
N GLU A 246 -7.29 -1.10 -23.25
CA GLU A 246 -8.48 -1.86 -23.57
C GLU A 246 -9.20 -2.33 -22.31
N CYS A 247 -8.45 -2.76 -21.28
CA CYS A 247 -9.00 -3.15 -19.99
C CYS A 247 -9.79 -1.98 -19.35
N VAL A 248 -9.26 -0.75 -19.38
CA VAL A 248 -9.97 0.43 -18.86
C VAL A 248 -11.25 0.70 -19.63
N ARG A 249 -11.26 0.54 -20.96
CA ARG A 249 -12.48 0.67 -21.79
C ARG A 249 -13.51 -0.38 -21.41
N CYS A 250 -13.13 -1.65 -21.29
CA CYS A 250 -14.02 -2.75 -20.91
C CYS A 250 -14.66 -2.53 -19.53
N ILE A 251 -13.88 -2.16 -18.52
CA ILE A 251 -14.38 -1.89 -17.17
C ILE A 251 -15.40 -0.75 -17.19
N SER A 252 -15.13 0.34 -17.93
CA SER A 252 -16.02 1.49 -18.04
C SER A 252 -17.34 1.14 -18.74
N THR A 253 -17.32 0.25 -19.72
CA THR A 253 -18.52 -0.18 -20.46
C THR A 253 -19.40 -1.10 -19.61
N ASN A 254 -18.80 -2.04 -18.88
CA ASN A 254 -19.52 -2.97 -18.02
C ASN A 254 -20.20 -2.29 -16.83
N SER A 255 -19.61 -1.19 -16.30
CA SER A 255 -20.24 -0.41 -15.22
C SER A 255 -21.50 0.33 -15.67
N LEU A 256 -21.63 0.68 -16.95
CA LEU A 256 -22.84 1.31 -17.51
C LEU A 256 -23.98 0.30 -17.72
N THR A 257 -23.67 -0.98 -17.98
CA THR A 257 -24.67 -2.03 -18.15
C THR A 257 -25.22 -2.62 -16.85
N SER A 258 -24.53 -2.44 -15.73
CA SER A 258 -25.00 -2.87 -14.40
C SER A 258 -25.93 -1.86 -13.70
N LEU A 259 -26.14 -0.67 -14.29
CA LEU A 259 -27.02 0.41 -13.79
C LEU A 259 -28.33 0.54 -14.61
N SER A 260 -28.52 -0.31 -15.61
CA SER A 260 -29.74 -0.44 -16.40
C SER A 260 -30.49 -1.74 -16.03
#